data_8f8e65189d81bc4a649f814522d50138
#
_entry.id   8f8e65189d81bc4a649f814522d50138
#
_cell.length_a   1.000
_cell.length_b   1.000
_cell.length_c   1.000
_cell.angle_alpha   90.00
_cell.angle_beta   90.00
_cell.angle_gamma   90.00
#
_symmetry.space_group_name_H-M   'P 1'
#
loop_
_entity.id
_entity.type
_entity.pdbx_description
1 polymer ?
#
loop_
_entity_poly.entity_id
_entity_poly.type
_entity_poly.pdbx_seq_one_letter_code
_entity_poly.pdbx_strand_id
1 'polypeptide(L)'
;MNITAKLQNLGSRTFGAVAIALGLMVCGQAFAFGPIVSALELKNLTNKGDVRILDIREAQGAPEAPNYDAGHIAGSVSTPYSSFRGDKSNPGRPVTEAKLSALLGGIGVTVDTKIIVANWGTDATDFGAAARVYWTLKVAGLKNLAILDGGLKAWTSAGYGLSTEKPAIKPTSLSLKYDESEILTLEEVSQALTSKDSKLKLVDARPAGFFKGEIRHDVASRYGTLPGAQNFSHDQWFFPKSATLKSRGDIEFIAKRAGLIHDQDTVSFCNTGHWAATNWFVLSEVLGQRGVKMYPESIVAWSKTSLPLDNEPGRVGTLWRDLRRVF
;
A
#
# COMPACT_ATOMS: atom_id res chain seq x y z
N MET A 1 99.45 -18.98 13.08
CA MET A 1 99.63 -17.50 13.01
C MET A 1 98.29 -16.88 13.36
N ASN A 2 98.22 -16.21 14.45
CA ASN A 2 97.13 -15.56 15.10
C ASN A 2 96.45 -14.50 14.22
N ILE A 3 95.15 -14.35 14.36
CA ILE A 3 94.55 -13.05 14.60
C ILE A 3 93.20 -13.23 15.31
N THR A 4 93.18 -12.72 16.50
CA THR A 4 92.10 -12.64 17.48
C THR A 4 91.01 -11.59 17.11
N ALA A 5 89.77 -11.90 17.48
CA ALA A 5 88.80 -11.10 18.23
C ALA A 5 88.37 -9.71 17.69
N LYS A 6 87.10 -9.51 17.60
CA LYS A 6 86.44 -8.55 18.51
C LYS A 6 84.89 -8.73 18.40
N LEU A 7 84.31 -9.21 19.47
CA LEU A 7 82.89 -9.02 19.80
C LEU A 7 82.63 -7.58 20.20
N GLN A 8 81.58 -6.99 19.61
CA GLN A 8 80.93 -5.85 20.27
C GLN A 8 79.38 -5.90 19.99
N ASN A 9 78.68 -6.06 21.05
CA ASN A 9 77.31 -5.68 21.36
C ASN A 9 76.53 -4.95 20.25
N LEU A 10 75.36 -5.50 19.83
CA LEU A 10 74.23 -4.68 19.37
C LEU A 10 72.96 -5.11 20.10
N GLY A 11 72.35 -4.11 20.66
CA GLY A 11 71.29 -4.14 21.62
C GLY A 11 69.96 -4.77 21.18
N SER A 12 69.27 -5.18 22.21
CA SER A 12 67.88 -5.62 22.21
C SER A 12 66.95 -4.59 21.56
N ARG A 13 66.36 -4.89 20.43
CA ARG A 13 65.21 -4.16 19.91
C ARG A 13 63.96 -4.93 20.33
N THR A 14 63.26 -4.34 21.30
CA THR A 14 61.91 -4.71 21.67
C THR A 14 60.97 -4.46 20.51
N PHE A 15 60.45 -5.51 19.92
CA PHE A 15 59.31 -5.43 19.00
C PHE A 15 58.06 -5.17 19.83
N GLY A 16 57.62 -3.91 19.83
CA GLY A 16 56.29 -3.53 20.32
C GLY A 16 55.22 -4.06 19.35
N ALA A 17 54.45 -5.02 19.80
CA ALA A 17 53.27 -5.47 19.09
C ALA A 17 52.20 -4.37 19.16
N VAL A 18 51.99 -3.65 18.04
CA VAL A 18 50.85 -2.74 17.88
C VAL A 18 49.65 -3.64 17.53
N ALA A 19 48.83 -3.92 18.53
CA ALA A 19 47.52 -4.54 18.31
C ALA A 19 46.58 -3.47 17.71
N ILE A 20 46.43 -3.51 16.39
CA ILE A 20 45.38 -2.75 15.70
C ILE A 20 44.03 -3.44 16.01
N ALA A 21 43.32 -2.93 17.01
CA ALA A 21 41.92 -3.28 17.24
C ALA A 21 41.09 -2.71 16.07
N LEU A 22 40.81 -3.52 15.02
CA LEU A 22 39.77 -3.23 14.05
C LEU A 22 38.42 -3.29 14.81
N GLY A 23 38.01 -2.17 15.35
CA GLY A 23 36.62 -2.00 15.76
C GLY A 23 35.72 -2.07 14.52
N LEU A 24 35.06 -3.21 14.32
CA LEU A 24 33.92 -3.31 13.44
C LEU A 24 32.85 -2.36 13.97
N MET A 25 32.88 -1.09 13.50
CA MET A 25 31.69 -0.24 13.55
C MET A 25 30.63 -0.91 12.69
N VAL A 26 29.80 -1.73 13.30
CA VAL A 26 28.50 -2.07 12.74
C VAL A 26 27.73 -0.75 12.73
N CYS A 27 27.88 -0.01 11.64
CA CYS A 27 27.03 1.12 11.34
C CYS A 27 25.63 0.53 11.20
N GLY A 28 24.86 0.58 12.29
CA GLY A 28 23.45 0.21 12.27
C GLY A 28 22.79 1.16 11.26
N GLN A 29 22.55 0.68 10.07
CA GLN A 29 21.72 1.41 9.12
C GLN A 29 20.37 1.61 9.80
N ALA A 30 20.11 2.85 10.20
CA ALA A 30 18.78 3.26 10.59
C ALA A 30 17.92 3.06 9.35
N PHE A 31 17.20 1.92 9.30
CA PHE A 31 16.22 1.71 8.25
C PHE A 31 15.23 2.87 8.34
N ALA A 32 15.21 3.72 7.31
CA ALA A 32 14.17 4.71 7.18
C ALA A 32 12.83 3.96 7.20
N PHE A 33 11.90 4.40 8.05
CA PHE A 33 10.56 3.83 8.11
C PHE A 33 9.90 4.09 6.74
N GLY A 34 9.95 3.10 5.87
CA GLY A 34 9.56 3.20 4.47
C GLY A 34 8.17 2.66 4.22
N PRO A 35 7.60 2.82 3.02
CA PRO A 35 6.21 2.47 2.76
C PRO A 35 5.91 0.97 2.89
N ILE A 36 6.92 0.12 2.83
CA ILE A 36 6.84 -1.34 2.97
C ILE A 36 7.78 -1.79 4.08
N VAL A 37 7.30 -2.73 4.91
CA VAL A 37 8.12 -3.43 5.92
C VAL A 37 7.95 -4.93 5.78
N SER A 38 9.06 -5.66 5.89
CA SER A 38 9.07 -7.11 5.97
C SER A 38 8.63 -7.61 7.35
N ALA A 39 8.31 -8.89 7.47
CA ALA A 39 8.00 -9.52 8.77
C ALA A 39 9.16 -9.38 9.76
N LEU A 40 10.43 -9.49 9.31
CA LEU A 40 11.60 -9.32 10.16
C LEU A 40 11.75 -7.87 10.66
N GLU A 41 11.56 -6.89 9.78
CA GLU A 41 11.61 -5.47 10.16
C GLU A 41 10.50 -5.14 11.14
N LEU A 42 9.27 -5.62 10.90
CA LEU A 42 8.16 -5.46 11.84
C LEU A 42 8.49 -6.09 13.20
N LYS A 43 9.06 -7.30 13.24
CA LYS A 43 9.47 -7.94 14.50
C LYS A 43 10.46 -7.08 15.30
N ASN A 44 11.40 -6.45 14.61
CA ASN A 44 12.38 -5.56 15.24
C ASN A 44 11.74 -4.25 15.75
N LEU A 45 10.71 -3.74 15.06
CA LEU A 45 9.97 -2.55 15.47
C LEU A 45 9.06 -2.83 16.68
N THR A 46 8.36 -3.96 16.71
CA THR A 46 7.49 -4.33 17.84
C THR A 46 8.27 -4.49 19.14
N ASN A 47 9.50 -4.98 19.09
CA ASN A 47 10.36 -5.10 20.28
C ASN A 47 10.71 -3.74 20.89
N LYS A 48 10.61 -2.64 20.14
CA LYS A 48 10.88 -1.26 20.62
C LYS A 48 9.63 -0.56 21.16
N GLY A 49 8.44 -1.13 20.96
CA GLY A 49 7.17 -0.54 21.41
C GLY A 49 6.75 0.74 20.67
N ASP A 50 7.32 1.01 19.50
CA ASP A 50 7.34 2.31 18.82
C ASP A 50 6.38 2.37 17.61
N VAL A 51 5.49 1.37 17.48
CA VAL A 51 4.59 1.27 16.33
C VAL A 51 3.17 0.92 16.74
N ARG A 52 2.20 1.40 15.96
CA ARG A 52 0.80 0.95 16.01
C ARG A 52 0.52 0.08 14.79
N ILE A 53 0.16 -1.18 15.01
CA ILE A 53 -0.22 -2.11 13.95
C ILE A 53 -1.73 -2.09 13.83
N LEU A 54 -2.23 -1.77 12.63
CA LEU A 54 -3.64 -1.82 12.27
C LEU A 54 -3.91 -3.15 11.57
N ASP A 55 -4.59 -4.07 12.24
CA ASP A 55 -5.07 -5.31 11.62
C ASP A 55 -6.41 -5.03 10.95
N ILE A 56 -6.39 -5.00 9.62
CA ILE A 56 -7.54 -4.55 8.82
C ILE A 56 -8.47 -5.68 8.37
N ARG A 57 -8.28 -6.91 8.88
CA ARG A 57 -9.17 -8.03 8.56
C ARG A 57 -10.59 -7.75 9.04
N GLU A 58 -11.59 -8.21 8.27
CA GLU A 58 -12.99 -8.06 8.65
C GLU A 58 -13.33 -8.90 9.89
N ALA A 59 -14.29 -8.41 10.67
CA ALA A 59 -14.68 -9.05 11.94
C ALA A 59 -15.21 -10.48 11.77
N GLN A 60 -15.93 -10.75 10.66
CA GLN A 60 -16.45 -12.09 10.36
C GLN A 60 -15.36 -13.05 9.90
N GLY A 61 -14.21 -12.51 9.46
CA GLY A 61 -13.19 -13.32 8.79
C GLY A 61 -13.67 -13.89 7.45
N ALA A 62 -12.87 -14.78 6.90
CA ALA A 62 -13.20 -15.61 5.75
C ALA A 62 -12.59 -17.00 5.96
N PRO A 63 -13.04 -18.05 5.26
CA PRO A 63 -12.49 -19.39 5.41
C PRO A 63 -10.97 -19.45 5.34
N GLU A 64 -10.38 -18.60 4.49
CA GLU A 64 -8.93 -18.54 4.24
C GLU A 64 -8.23 -17.44 5.04
N ALA A 65 -8.97 -16.58 5.72
CA ALA A 65 -8.48 -15.44 6.49
C ALA A 65 -9.22 -15.37 7.85
N PRO A 66 -8.74 -16.08 8.88
CA PRO A 66 -9.35 -16.04 10.20
C PRO A 66 -9.41 -14.60 10.71
N ASN A 67 -10.42 -14.29 11.51
CA ASN A 67 -10.60 -12.97 12.07
C ASN A 67 -9.51 -12.63 13.11
N TYR A 68 -9.51 -11.38 13.56
CA TYR A 68 -8.54 -10.86 14.53
C TYR A 68 -8.53 -11.69 15.84
N ASP A 69 -9.70 -12.06 16.38
CA ASP A 69 -9.81 -12.77 17.66
C ASP A 69 -9.27 -14.22 17.60
N ALA A 70 -9.22 -14.83 16.41
CA ALA A 70 -8.62 -16.14 16.23
C ALA A 70 -7.07 -16.12 16.30
N GLY A 71 -6.47 -14.96 16.18
CA GLY A 71 -5.03 -14.73 16.30
C GLY A 71 -4.57 -13.54 15.48
N HIS A 72 -3.71 -12.71 16.07
CA HIS A 72 -3.20 -11.49 15.49
C HIS A 72 -1.74 -11.25 15.92
N ILE A 73 -1.05 -10.33 15.24
CA ILE A 73 0.30 -9.91 15.65
C ILE A 73 0.20 -9.24 17.02
N ALA A 74 1.02 -9.68 17.99
CA ALA A 74 0.99 -9.13 19.34
C ALA A 74 1.09 -7.59 19.33
N GLY A 75 0.17 -6.94 20.06
CA GLY A 75 0.09 -5.46 20.11
C GLY A 75 -0.64 -4.81 18.94
N SER A 76 -1.08 -5.57 17.93
CA SER A 76 -1.94 -5.01 16.87
C SER A 76 -3.34 -4.70 17.39
N VAL A 77 -4.05 -3.83 16.69
CA VAL A 77 -5.43 -3.43 17.01
C VAL A 77 -6.32 -3.73 15.82
N SER A 78 -7.48 -4.35 16.09
CA SER A 78 -8.49 -4.58 15.07
C SER A 78 -9.07 -3.27 14.55
N THR A 79 -8.92 -3.04 13.27
CA THR A 79 -9.47 -1.89 12.54
C THR A 79 -9.99 -2.37 11.19
N PRO A 80 -11.16 -3.02 11.13
CA PRO A 80 -11.66 -3.64 9.92
C PRO A 80 -11.63 -2.70 8.71
N TYR A 81 -11.28 -3.21 7.55
CA TYR A 81 -11.16 -2.44 6.30
C TYR A 81 -12.40 -1.61 5.98
N SER A 82 -13.59 -2.16 6.28
CA SER A 82 -14.88 -1.47 6.13
C SER A 82 -14.96 -0.14 6.90
N SER A 83 -14.20 0.01 7.99
CA SER A 83 -14.15 1.26 8.77
C SER A 83 -13.48 2.44 8.05
N PHE A 84 -12.76 2.17 6.97
CA PHE A 84 -12.06 3.18 6.15
C PHE A 84 -12.79 3.49 4.84
N ARG A 85 -14.00 2.96 4.67
CA ARG A 85 -14.76 3.01 3.42
C ARG A 85 -16.01 3.87 3.55
N GLY A 86 -16.51 4.33 2.41
CA GLY A 86 -17.84 4.90 2.30
C GLY A 86 -18.94 3.86 2.51
N ASP A 87 -20.17 4.30 2.44
CA ASP A 87 -21.33 3.42 2.56
C ASP A 87 -21.47 2.45 1.37
N LYS A 88 -22.43 1.51 1.49
CA LYS A 88 -22.67 0.49 0.45
C LYS A 88 -23.07 1.08 -0.92
N SER A 89 -23.64 2.27 -0.95
CA SER A 89 -24.07 2.93 -2.19
C SER A 89 -22.89 3.57 -2.95
N ASN A 90 -21.86 3.98 -2.21
CA ASN A 90 -20.62 4.52 -2.74
C ASN A 90 -19.41 4.10 -1.89
N PRO A 91 -19.01 2.83 -1.94
CA PRO A 91 -17.91 2.32 -1.11
C PRO A 91 -16.55 2.90 -1.51
N GLY A 92 -16.47 3.59 -2.65
CA GLY A 92 -15.27 4.33 -3.08
C GLY A 92 -15.01 5.60 -2.30
N ARG A 93 -16.03 6.23 -1.77
CA ARG A 93 -15.88 7.45 -0.98
C ARG A 93 -15.00 7.21 0.25
N PRO A 94 -14.07 8.12 0.59
CA PRO A 94 -13.36 8.06 1.86
C PRO A 94 -14.34 8.14 3.04
N VAL A 95 -13.98 7.51 4.15
CA VAL A 95 -14.66 7.73 5.44
C VAL A 95 -14.54 9.21 5.82
N THR A 96 -15.49 9.77 6.56
CA THR A 96 -15.41 11.18 6.96
C THR A 96 -14.24 11.43 7.92
N GLU A 97 -13.64 12.61 7.86
CA GLU A 97 -12.52 13.03 8.73
C GLU A 97 -12.85 12.84 10.22
N ALA A 98 -14.08 13.16 10.62
CA ALA A 98 -14.53 12.99 12.00
C ALA A 98 -14.53 11.50 12.43
N LYS A 99 -15.04 10.59 11.58
CA LYS A 99 -15.04 9.16 11.87
C LYS A 99 -13.63 8.61 11.88
N LEU A 100 -12.77 9.02 10.95
CA LEU A 100 -11.36 8.60 10.91
C LEU A 100 -10.60 9.07 12.15
N SER A 101 -10.79 10.34 12.53
CA SER A 101 -10.16 10.93 13.73
C SER A 101 -10.60 10.18 15.00
N ALA A 102 -11.89 9.90 15.14
CA ALA A 102 -12.43 9.14 16.27
C ALA A 102 -11.88 7.70 16.31
N LEU A 103 -11.86 7.00 15.16
CA LEU A 103 -11.32 5.65 15.06
C LEU A 103 -9.86 5.60 15.51
N LEU A 104 -9.03 6.42 14.92
CA LEU A 104 -7.58 6.41 15.17
C LEU A 104 -7.23 6.97 16.55
N GLY A 105 -7.87 8.04 16.99
CA GLY A 105 -7.71 8.57 18.35
C GLY A 105 -8.13 7.55 19.41
N GLY A 106 -9.24 6.83 19.19
CA GLY A 106 -9.71 5.77 20.08
C GLY A 106 -8.72 4.63 20.28
N ILE A 107 -7.85 4.39 19.30
CA ILE A 107 -6.77 3.38 19.38
C ILE A 107 -5.39 3.98 19.72
N GLY A 108 -5.34 5.22 20.19
CA GLY A 108 -4.12 5.85 20.70
C GLY A 108 -3.15 6.34 19.62
N VAL A 109 -3.64 6.65 18.41
CA VAL A 109 -2.83 7.24 17.34
C VAL A 109 -2.69 8.73 17.56
N THR A 110 -1.49 9.27 17.29
CA THR A 110 -1.15 10.69 17.17
C THR A 110 -0.59 10.97 15.78
N VAL A 111 -0.35 12.22 15.44
CA VAL A 111 0.24 12.60 14.13
C VAL A 111 1.65 12.04 13.92
N ASP A 112 2.38 11.76 15.00
CA ASP A 112 3.75 11.24 14.95
C ASP A 112 3.83 9.72 15.05
N THR A 113 2.71 9.05 15.30
CA THR A 113 2.66 7.60 15.46
C THR A 113 3.13 6.90 14.19
N LYS A 114 4.06 5.95 14.32
CA LYS A 114 4.41 5.02 13.25
C LYS A 114 3.31 3.98 13.12
N ILE A 115 2.71 3.92 11.95
CA ILE A 115 1.57 3.03 11.67
C ILE A 115 1.97 1.98 10.65
N ILE A 116 1.67 0.72 10.95
CA ILE A 116 1.83 -0.40 10.02
C ILE A 116 0.46 -0.99 9.75
N VAL A 117 0.08 -1.03 8.48
CA VAL A 117 -1.17 -1.65 8.02
C VAL A 117 -0.91 -3.11 7.72
N ALA A 118 -1.65 -4.00 8.35
CA ALA A 118 -1.52 -5.44 8.19
C ALA A 118 -2.83 -6.07 7.72
N ASN A 119 -2.80 -6.61 6.50
CA ASN A 119 -3.84 -7.45 5.91
C ASN A 119 -3.52 -8.94 6.13
N TRP A 120 -4.36 -9.85 5.65
CA TRP A 120 -4.08 -11.28 5.80
C TRP A 120 -2.91 -11.76 4.92
N GLY A 121 -2.79 -11.25 3.70
CA GLY A 121 -1.74 -11.65 2.75
C GLY A 121 -2.19 -12.74 1.77
N THR A 122 -3.46 -12.73 1.33
CA THR A 122 -4.01 -13.73 0.42
C THR A 122 -3.46 -13.55 -1.00
N ASP A 123 -3.62 -12.36 -1.56
CA ASP A 123 -3.28 -12.03 -2.94
C ASP A 123 -3.17 -10.51 -3.16
N ALA A 124 -3.02 -10.11 -4.41
CA ALA A 124 -2.95 -8.71 -4.83
C ALA A 124 -4.22 -7.90 -4.46
N THR A 125 -5.39 -8.55 -4.43
CA THR A 125 -6.63 -7.88 -4.04
C THR A 125 -6.64 -7.59 -2.55
N ASP A 126 -6.24 -8.55 -1.72
CA ASP A 126 -6.11 -8.35 -0.28
C ASP A 126 -5.06 -7.27 0.07
N PHE A 127 -3.93 -7.21 -0.65
CA PHE A 127 -3.00 -6.09 -0.54
C PHE A 127 -3.66 -4.75 -0.89
N GLY A 128 -4.57 -4.72 -1.85
CA GLY A 128 -5.33 -3.53 -2.24
C GLY A 128 -6.13 -2.92 -1.08
N ALA A 129 -6.59 -3.74 -0.12
CA ALA A 129 -7.20 -3.23 1.12
C ALA A 129 -6.17 -2.47 1.97
N ALA A 130 -4.97 -3.02 2.16
CA ALA A 130 -3.90 -2.34 2.89
C ALA A 130 -3.45 -1.05 2.20
N ALA A 131 -3.27 -1.08 0.88
CA ALA A 131 -2.92 0.11 0.09
C ALA A 131 -4.01 1.20 0.19
N ARG A 132 -5.29 0.82 0.21
CA ARG A 132 -6.40 1.77 0.37
C ARG A 132 -6.43 2.41 1.77
N VAL A 133 -6.17 1.63 2.81
CA VAL A 133 -6.04 2.17 4.18
C VAL A 133 -4.83 3.10 4.25
N TYR A 134 -3.68 2.67 3.75
CA TYR A 134 -2.47 3.50 3.69
C TYR A 134 -2.74 4.84 3.00
N TRP A 135 -3.37 4.81 1.80
CA TRP A 135 -3.75 6.02 1.07
C TRP A 135 -4.67 6.93 1.91
N THR A 136 -5.69 6.36 2.56
CA THR A 136 -6.63 7.14 3.41
C THR A 136 -5.89 7.83 4.56
N LEU A 137 -4.93 7.15 5.20
CA LEU A 137 -4.11 7.73 6.27
C LEU A 137 -3.16 8.80 5.74
N LYS A 138 -2.58 8.58 4.55
CA LYS A 138 -1.65 9.52 3.91
C LYS A 138 -2.32 10.83 3.56
N VAL A 139 -3.47 10.78 2.89
CA VAL A 139 -4.22 12.00 2.53
C VAL A 139 -4.83 12.68 3.75
N ALA A 140 -4.99 11.98 4.88
CA ALA A 140 -5.36 12.56 6.17
C ALA A 140 -4.17 13.23 6.91
N GLY A 141 -3.01 13.31 6.28
CA GLY A 141 -1.84 14.02 6.80
C GLY A 141 -0.89 13.19 7.67
N LEU A 142 -1.13 11.88 7.84
CA LEU A 142 -0.21 11.00 8.57
C LEU A 142 0.99 10.63 7.69
N LYS A 143 2.20 10.70 8.26
CA LYS A 143 3.45 10.60 7.48
C LYS A 143 4.22 9.31 7.71
N ASN A 144 4.14 8.75 8.92
CA ASN A 144 4.92 7.58 9.32
C ASN A 144 4.11 6.30 9.07
N LEU A 145 3.99 5.90 7.80
CA LEU A 145 3.11 4.82 7.35
C LEU A 145 3.91 3.71 6.67
N ALA A 146 3.53 2.46 6.90
CA ALA A 146 4.03 1.30 6.17
C ALA A 146 2.92 0.25 5.99
N ILE A 147 3.10 -0.63 5.00
CA ILE A 147 2.32 -1.86 4.84
C ILE A 147 3.22 -3.04 5.15
N LEU A 148 2.70 -4.03 5.88
CA LEU A 148 3.37 -5.32 6.07
C LEU A 148 3.31 -6.12 4.77
N ASP A 149 4.46 -6.26 4.10
CA ASP A 149 4.55 -6.99 2.84
C ASP A 149 4.18 -8.47 3.03
N GLY A 150 3.27 -8.96 2.19
CA GLY A 150 2.72 -10.30 2.30
C GLY A 150 1.82 -10.54 3.53
N GLY A 151 1.52 -9.51 4.32
CA GLY A 151 0.56 -9.54 5.42
C GLY A 151 0.88 -10.52 6.55
N LEU A 152 -0.16 -10.96 7.27
CA LEU A 152 -0.02 -11.93 8.38
C LEU A 152 0.52 -13.29 7.89
N LYS A 153 0.25 -13.69 6.65
CA LYS A 153 0.84 -14.92 6.08
C LYS A 153 2.37 -14.84 6.03
N ALA A 154 2.93 -13.69 5.63
CA ALA A 154 4.39 -13.51 5.65
C ALA A 154 4.95 -13.53 7.08
N TRP A 155 4.24 -12.94 8.04
CA TRP A 155 4.59 -12.99 9.46
C TRP A 155 4.67 -14.42 9.99
N THR A 156 3.61 -15.21 9.77
CA THR A 156 3.58 -16.61 10.22
C THR A 156 4.56 -17.51 9.48
N SER A 157 4.75 -17.28 8.17
CA SER A 157 5.75 -18.01 7.36
C SER A 157 7.19 -17.73 7.78
N ALA A 158 7.46 -16.56 8.38
CA ALA A 158 8.75 -16.25 9.00
C ALA A 158 8.93 -16.90 10.38
N GLY A 159 7.98 -17.73 10.84
CA GLY A 159 8.04 -18.45 12.11
C GLY A 159 7.59 -17.62 13.33
N TYR A 160 6.98 -16.45 13.12
CA TYR A 160 6.50 -15.61 14.22
C TYR A 160 5.08 -16.01 14.63
N GLY A 161 4.89 -16.14 15.95
CA GLY A 161 3.59 -16.51 16.55
C GLY A 161 2.55 -15.41 16.47
N LEU A 162 1.29 -15.81 16.56
CA LEU A 162 0.15 -14.94 16.76
C LEU A 162 -0.27 -14.95 18.24
N SER A 163 -0.92 -13.88 18.68
CA SER A 163 -1.47 -13.69 20.02
C SER A 163 -3.00 -13.57 19.91
N THR A 164 -3.70 -13.92 20.99
CA THR A 164 -5.11 -13.62 21.18
C THR A 164 -5.32 -12.52 22.23
N GLU A 165 -4.23 -12.01 22.84
CA GLU A 165 -4.28 -10.97 23.85
C GLU A 165 -4.52 -9.60 23.23
N LYS A 166 -5.59 -8.92 23.64
CA LYS A 166 -5.90 -7.56 23.19
C LYS A 166 -4.98 -6.56 23.89
N PRO A 167 -4.34 -5.64 23.13
CA PRO A 167 -3.46 -4.66 23.73
C PRO A 167 -4.23 -3.67 24.61
N ALA A 168 -3.61 -3.22 25.69
CA ALA A 168 -4.11 -2.08 26.45
C ALA A 168 -3.94 -0.81 25.64
N ILE A 169 -5.03 -0.06 25.42
CA ILE A 169 -5.05 1.15 24.62
C ILE A 169 -5.30 2.35 25.51
N LYS A 170 -4.48 3.38 25.37
CA LYS A 170 -4.74 4.71 25.93
C LYS A 170 -5.21 5.62 24.78
N PRO A 171 -6.49 6.01 24.72
CA PRO A 171 -6.99 6.90 23.69
C PRO A 171 -6.27 8.25 23.68
N THR A 172 -6.22 8.87 22.50
CA THR A 172 -5.68 10.20 22.26
C THR A 172 -6.73 11.08 21.62
N SER A 173 -6.54 12.41 21.74
CA SER A 173 -7.29 13.36 20.93
C SER A 173 -6.60 13.54 19.59
N LEU A 174 -7.32 13.30 18.50
CA LEU A 174 -6.79 13.39 17.14
C LEU A 174 -7.79 14.16 16.26
N SER A 175 -7.30 15.12 15.50
CA SER A 175 -8.10 15.86 14.51
C SER A 175 -7.37 15.81 13.18
N LEU A 176 -7.95 15.13 12.20
CA LEU A 176 -7.40 14.93 10.87
C LEU A 176 -8.18 15.76 9.85
N LYS A 177 -7.47 16.17 8.80
CA LYS A 177 -8.01 16.84 7.62
C LYS A 177 -7.47 16.21 6.37
N TYR A 178 -8.32 15.99 5.39
CA TYR A 178 -7.88 15.48 4.10
C TYR A 178 -7.16 16.56 3.30
N ASP A 179 -6.08 16.17 2.67
CA ASP A 179 -5.46 16.94 1.60
C ASP A 179 -6.24 16.68 0.30
N GLU A 180 -7.18 17.56 0.00
CA GLU A 180 -8.05 17.44 -1.16
C GLU A 180 -7.28 17.51 -2.48
N SER A 181 -6.05 18.07 -2.49
CA SER A 181 -5.22 18.13 -3.70
C SER A 181 -4.76 16.75 -4.20
N GLU A 182 -4.77 15.75 -3.31
CA GLU A 182 -4.41 14.37 -3.63
C GLU A 182 -5.60 13.49 -4.03
N ILE A 183 -6.82 14.03 -3.94
CA ILE A 183 -8.08 13.33 -4.20
C ILE A 183 -8.77 13.99 -5.39
N LEU A 184 -9.04 13.25 -6.46
CA LEU A 184 -9.87 13.77 -7.54
C LEU A 184 -11.33 13.40 -7.34
N THR A 185 -12.18 14.38 -7.52
CA THR A 185 -13.65 14.21 -7.56
C THR A 185 -14.10 13.81 -8.95
N LEU A 186 -15.36 13.37 -9.07
CA LEU A 186 -16.00 13.07 -10.34
C LEU A 186 -16.00 14.31 -11.26
N GLU A 187 -16.29 15.47 -10.68
CA GLU A 187 -16.36 16.75 -11.37
C GLU A 187 -15.01 17.15 -11.97
N GLU A 188 -13.94 17.04 -11.19
CA GLU A 188 -12.57 17.34 -11.64
C GLU A 188 -12.09 16.42 -12.74
N VAL A 189 -12.36 15.09 -12.62
CA VAL A 189 -12.07 14.13 -13.68
C VAL A 189 -12.86 14.44 -14.94
N SER A 190 -14.16 14.77 -14.82
CA SER A 190 -15.00 15.15 -15.95
C SER A 190 -14.52 16.42 -16.66
N GLN A 191 -14.13 17.44 -15.89
CA GLN A 191 -13.57 18.67 -16.43
C GLN A 191 -12.25 18.43 -17.15
N ALA A 192 -11.36 17.62 -16.55
CA ALA A 192 -10.09 17.26 -17.17
C ALA A 192 -10.28 16.50 -18.50
N LEU A 193 -11.26 15.60 -18.60
CA LEU A 193 -11.55 14.87 -19.83
C LEU A 193 -12.13 15.74 -20.96
N THR A 194 -12.77 16.84 -20.62
CA THR A 194 -13.34 17.78 -21.62
C THR A 194 -12.35 18.88 -22.04
N SER A 195 -11.32 19.12 -21.23
CA SER A 195 -10.29 20.12 -21.51
C SER A 195 -9.31 19.62 -22.55
N LYS A 196 -9.12 20.41 -23.64
CA LYS A 196 -8.11 20.12 -24.69
C LYS A 196 -6.67 20.22 -24.19
N ASP A 197 -6.44 20.96 -23.12
CA ASP A 197 -5.13 21.23 -22.56
C ASP A 197 -4.77 20.27 -21.41
N SER A 198 -5.69 19.37 -21.06
CA SER A 198 -5.47 18.39 -19.99
C SER A 198 -4.38 17.40 -20.39
N LYS A 199 -3.35 17.33 -19.56
CA LYS A 199 -2.27 16.33 -19.66
C LYS A 199 -2.47 15.16 -18.69
N LEU A 200 -3.66 15.01 -18.15
CA LEU A 200 -3.97 13.98 -17.16
C LEU A 200 -3.91 12.58 -17.79
N LYS A 201 -3.17 11.69 -17.17
CA LYS A 201 -3.13 10.26 -17.52
C LYS A 201 -4.06 9.47 -16.61
N LEU A 202 -5.06 8.83 -17.19
CA LEU A 202 -5.97 7.96 -16.47
C LEU A 202 -5.47 6.52 -16.54
N VAL A 203 -5.31 5.86 -15.39
CA VAL A 203 -4.86 4.48 -15.29
C VAL A 203 -5.95 3.65 -14.62
N ASP A 204 -6.55 2.75 -15.39
CA ASP A 204 -7.55 1.79 -14.91
C ASP A 204 -6.85 0.58 -14.29
N ALA A 205 -6.94 0.46 -12.97
CA ALA A 205 -6.30 -0.59 -12.19
C ALA A 205 -7.04 -1.93 -12.20
N ARG A 206 -8.15 -2.02 -12.94
CA ARG A 206 -9.00 -3.23 -13.00
C ARG A 206 -8.43 -4.29 -13.95
N PRO A 207 -8.71 -5.58 -13.69
CA PRO A 207 -8.51 -6.63 -14.67
C PRO A 207 -9.15 -6.31 -16.01
N ALA A 208 -8.54 -6.83 -17.10
CA ALA A 208 -8.90 -6.47 -18.47
C ALA A 208 -10.38 -6.65 -18.81
N GLY A 209 -11.07 -7.63 -18.23
CA GLY A 209 -12.51 -7.85 -18.48
C GLY A 209 -13.40 -6.67 -18.05
N PHE A 210 -13.04 -5.98 -16.93
CA PHE A 210 -13.72 -4.74 -16.54
C PHE A 210 -13.42 -3.61 -17.51
N PHE A 211 -12.14 -3.41 -17.86
CA PHE A 211 -11.72 -2.37 -18.81
C PHE A 211 -12.41 -2.50 -20.16
N LYS A 212 -12.48 -3.73 -20.69
CA LYS A 212 -13.12 -4.03 -21.97
C LYS A 212 -14.65 -4.00 -21.92
N GLY A 213 -15.25 -3.70 -20.76
CA GLY A 213 -16.69 -3.71 -20.58
C GLY A 213 -17.34 -5.10 -20.70
N GLU A 214 -16.57 -6.18 -20.52
CA GLU A 214 -17.08 -7.56 -20.53
C GLU A 214 -17.78 -7.90 -19.22
N ILE A 215 -17.31 -7.35 -18.12
CA ILE A 215 -17.88 -7.49 -16.77
C ILE A 215 -18.01 -6.12 -16.11
N ARG A 216 -18.90 -6.00 -15.14
CA ARG A 216 -19.04 -4.80 -14.30
C ARG A 216 -19.15 -5.16 -12.83
N HIS A 217 -18.83 -4.20 -11.97
CA HIS A 217 -19.02 -4.31 -10.52
C HIS A 217 -20.53 -4.27 -10.20
N ASP A 218 -20.95 -4.98 -9.16
CA ASP A 218 -22.39 -5.11 -8.82
C ASP A 218 -23.07 -3.78 -8.54
N VAL A 219 -22.35 -2.85 -7.89
CA VAL A 219 -22.86 -1.50 -7.59
C VAL A 219 -22.76 -0.52 -8.78
N ALA A 220 -22.01 -0.86 -9.84
CA ALA A 220 -21.91 -0.03 -11.03
C ALA A 220 -23.15 -0.18 -11.92
N SER A 221 -23.64 0.93 -12.47
CA SER A 221 -24.83 0.95 -13.34
C SER A 221 -24.52 0.61 -14.79
N ARG A 222 -23.28 0.85 -15.25
CA ARG A 222 -22.86 0.71 -16.65
C ARG A 222 -21.52 -0.03 -16.75
N TYR A 223 -21.26 -0.63 -17.90
CA TYR A 223 -20.01 -1.27 -18.27
C TYR A 223 -19.04 -0.26 -18.89
N GLY A 224 -17.75 -0.65 -18.98
CA GLY A 224 -16.73 0.14 -19.67
C GLY A 224 -15.76 0.83 -18.74
N THR A 225 -15.00 1.79 -19.26
CA THR A 225 -13.95 2.53 -18.58
C THR A 225 -14.04 4.03 -18.85
N LEU A 226 -13.27 4.83 -18.14
CA LEU A 226 -13.17 6.27 -18.41
C LEU A 226 -12.54 6.53 -19.78
N PRO A 227 -13.02 7.53 -20.53
CA PRO A 227 -12.49 7.82 -21.86
C PRO A 227 -10.99 8.07 -21.87
N GLY A 228 -10.28 7.45 -22.81
CA GLY A 228 -8.83 7.59 -22.99
C GLY A 228 -7.99 6.93 -21.90
N ALA A 229 -8.57 6.17 -20.99
CA ALA A 229 -7.82 5.50 -19.94
C ALA A 229 -6.92 4.38 -20.47
N GLN A 230 -5.73 4.26 -19.89
CA GLN A 230 -4.84 3.13 -20.07
C GLN A 230 -5.20 2.03 -19.06
N ASN A 231 -5.31 0.77 -19.52
CA ASN A 231 -5.45 -0.34 -18.58
C ASN A 231 -4.10 -0.83 -18.06
N PHE A 232 -3.95 -0.84 -16.75
CA PHE A 232 -2.85 -1.49 -16.07
C PHE A 232 -3.37 -2.16 -14.80
N SER A 233 -3.65 -3.46 -14.88
CA SER A 233 -4.21 -4.23 -13.79
C SER A 233 -3.29 -4.27 -12.58
N HIS A 234 -3.85 -4.01 -11.39
CA HIS A 234 -3.15 -3.90 -10.12
C HIS A 234 -2.31 -5.13 -9.73
N ASP A 235 -2.67 -6.32 -10.21
CA ASP A 235 -1.99 -7.58 -9.90
C ASP A 235 -0.64 -7.74 -10.61
N GLN A 236 -0.33 -6.91 -11.59
CA GLN A 236 0.96 -6.97 -12.31
C GLN A 236 2.16 -6.63 -11.43
N TRP A 237 1.95 -5.96 -10.31
CA TRP A 237 3.00 -5.63 -9.33
C TRP A 237 3.43 -6.80 -8.46
N PHE A 238 2.70 -7.90 -8.48
CA PHE A 238 2.88 -9.06 -7.58
C PHE A 238 3.35 -10.29 -8.33
N PHE A 239 3.89 -11.25 -7.58
CA PHE A 239 3.99 -12.62 -8.06
C PHE A 239 2.60 -13.25 -8.13
N PRO A 240 2.35 -14.17 -9.06
CA PRO A 240 1.03 -14.82 -9.19
C PRO A 240 0.55 -15.40 -7.87
N LYS A 241 -0.70 -15.13 -7.50
CA LYS A 241 -1.35 -15.61 -6.26
C LYS A 241 -0.60 -15.24 -4.98
N SER A 242 0.03 -14.07 -4.97
CA SER A 242 0.79 -13.55 -3.82
C SER A 242 0.33 -12.14 -3.48
N ALA A 243 0.39 -11.79 -2.20
CA ALA A 243 0.25 -10.42 -1.70
C ALA A 243 1.62 -9.74 -1.49
N THR A 244 2.72 -10.41 -1.88
CA THR A 244 4.08 -9.86 -1.79
C THR A 244 4.41 -9.11 -3.07
N LEU A 245 4.85 -7.90 -2.95
CA LEU A 245 5.30 -7.08 -4.08
C LEU A 245 6.57 -7.68 -4.71
N LYS A 246 6.69 -7.52 -6.02
CA LYS A 246 7.95 -7.76 -6.72
C LYS A 246 9.04 -6.82 -6.22
N SER A 247 10.28 -7.11 -6.53
CA SER A 247 11.39 -6.22 -6.15
C SER A 247 11.21 -4.81 -6.73
N ARG A 248 11.77 -3.78 -6.06
CA ARG A 248 11.72 -2.40 -6.58
C ARG A 248 12.25 -2.30 -8.01
N GLY A 249 13.29 -3.05 -8.36
CA GLY A 249 13.86 -3.07 -9.71
C GLY A 249 12.91 -3.65 -10.75
N ASP A 250 12.23 -4.77 -10.41
CA ASP A 250 11.21 -5.37 -11.28
C ASP A 250 10.01 -4.44 -11.47
N ILE A 251 9.55 -3.81 -10.37
CA ILE A 251 8.46 -2.83 -10.39
C ILE A 251 8.81 -1.65 -11.30
N GLU A 252 10.02 -1.10 -11.19
CA GLU A 252 10.49 0.01 -12.04
C GLU A 252 10.56 -0.40 -13.51
N PHE A 253 11.07 -1.60 -13.81
CA PHE A 253 11.09 -2.16 -15.16
C PHE A 253 9.68 -2.29 -15.74
N ILE A 254 8.74 -2.86 -14.98
CA ILE A 254 7.34 -3.03 -15.37
C ILE A 254 6.70 -1.66 -15.64
N ALA A 255 6.88 -0.70 -14.73
CA ALA A 255 6.31 0.65 -14.86
C ALA A 255 6.84 1.39 -16.11
N LYS A 256 8.14 1.34 -16.37
CA LYS A 256 8.76 1.92 -17.57
C LYS A 256 8.22 1.27 -18.85
N ARG A 257 8.18 -0.06 -18.90
CA ARG A 257 7.66 -0.81 -20.04
C ARG A 257 6.19 -0.54 -20.33
N ALA A 258 5.40 -0.31 -19.30
CA ALA A 258 3.99 0.04 -19.41
C ALA A 258 3.75 1.52 -19.71
N GLY A 259 4.80 2.36 -19.79
CA GLY A 259 4.68 3.80 -20.03
C GLY A 259 4.01 4.55 -18.88
N LEU A 260 4.15 4.04 -17.65
CA LEU A 260 3.57 4.65 -16.45
C LEU A 260 4.50 5.68 -15.80
N ILE A 261 5.78 5.72 -16.17
CA ILE A 261 6.75 6.70 -15.69
C ILE A 261 6.83 7.86 -16.66
N HIS A 262 6.34 9.01 -16.24
CA HIS A 262 6.31 10.25 -17.02
C HIS A 262 6.10 11.48 -16.11
N ASP A 263 6.24 12.69 -16.66
CA ASP A 263 6.12 13.95 -15.92
C ASP A 263 4.68 14.51 -15.85
N GLN A 264 3.71 13.77 -16.38
CA GLN A 264 2.30 14.17 -16.36
C GLN A 264 1.62 13.67 -15.09
N ASP A 265 0.60 14.38 -14.63
CA ASP A 265 -0.23 13.91 -13.52
C ASP A 265 -0.93 12.61 -13.91
N THR A 266 -0.84 11.63 -13.02
CA THR A 266 -1.45 10.31 -13.17
C THR A 266 -2.62 10.16 -12.21
N VAL A 267 -3.77 9.72 -12.70
CA VAL A 267 -4.92 9.40 -11.84
C VAL A 267 -5.23 7.93 -11.93
N SER A 268 -5.04 7.25 -10.82
CA SER A 268 -5.44 5.85 -10.68
C SER A 268 -6.91 5.75 -10.28
N PHE A 269 -7.65 4.88 -10.97
CA PHE A 269 -9.04 4.54 -10.65
C PHE A 269 -9.31 3.06 -10.87
N CYS A 270 -10.45 2.57 -10.34
CA CYS A 270 -10.91 1.19 -10.55
C CYS A 270 -12.44 1.10 -10.51
N ASN A 271 -13.03 0.24 -9.70
CA ASN A 271 -14.48 0.24 -9.44
C ASN A 271 -14.84 1.14 -8.25
N THR A 272 -14.08 1.06 -7.15
CA THR A 272 -14.38 1.65 -5.85
C THR A 272 -13.11 2.15 -5.13
N GLY A 273 -12.04 2.47 -5.85
CA GLY A 273 -10.78 2.96 -5.28
C GLY A 273 -9.99 1.92 -4.47
N HIS A 274 -10.32 0.64 -4.57
CA HIS A 274 -9.63 -0.46 -3.88
C HIS A 274 -8.35 -0.85 -4.62
N TRP A 275 -8.46 -1.36 -5.85
CA TRP A 275 -7.31 -1.70 -6.68
C TRP A 275 -6.54 -0.46 -7.17
N ALA A 276 -7.24 0.65 -7.32
CA ALA A 276 -6.61 1.94 -7.67
C ALA A 276 -5.56 2.36 -6.64
N ALA A 277 -5.80 2.08 -5.37
CA ALA A 277 -4.86 2.39 -4.30
C ALA A 277 -3.55 1.60 -4.43
N THR A 278 -3.58 0.39 -4.99
CA THR A 278 -2.36 -0.39 -5.26
C THR A 278 -1.49 0.30 -6.31
N ASN A 279 -2.07 0.71 -7.46
CA ASN A 279 -1.31 1.43 -8.49
C ASN A 279 -0.77 2.77 -7.96
N TRP A 280 -1.61 3.52 -7.23
CA TRP A 280 -1.18 4.76 -6.57
C TRP A 280 -0.01 4.50 -5.61
N PHE A 281 -0.13 3.50 -4.73
CA PHE A 281 0.89 3.16 -3.74
C PHE A 281 2.22 2.78 -4.40
N VAL A 282 2.16 1.96 -5.45
CA VAL A 282 3.39 1.53 -6.14
C VAL A 282 4.04 2.69 -6.87
N LEU A 283 3.28 3.49 -7.62
CA LEU A 283 3.83 4.62 -8.39
C LEU A 283 4.30 5.75 -7.47
N SER A 284 3.47 6.17 -6.50
CA SER A 284 3.78 7.28 -5.59
C SER A 284 4.79 6.90 -4.50
N GLU A 285 4.51 5.86 -3.73
CA GLU A 285 5.27 5.58 -2.52
C GLU A 285 6.49 4.67 -2.78
N VAL A 286 6.34 3.63 -3.61
CA VAL A 286 7.45 2.71 -3.89
C VAL A 286 8.42 3.31 -4.91
N LEU A 287 7.93 3.88 -6.00
CA LEU A 287 8.76 4.47 -7.04
C LEU A 287 9.09 5.95 -6.81
N GLY A 288 8.29 6.67 -6.01
CA GLY A 288 8.48 8.09 -5.71
C GLY A 288 8.07 9.01 -6.86
N GLN A 289 7.19 8.56 -7.76
CA GLN A 289 6.67 9.38 -8.85
C GLN A 289 5.76 10.47 -8.28
N ARG A 290 5.99 11.72 -8.68
CA ARG A 290 5.17 12.87 -8.29
C ARG A 290 3.91 12.94 -9.13
N GLY A 291 2.89 13.65 -8.62
CA GLY A 291 1.64 13.92 -9.36
C GLY A 291 0.76 12.67 -9.54
N VAL A 292 0.97 11.61 -8.74
CA VAL A 292 0.09 10.44 -8.76
C VAL A 292 -1.05 10.65 -7.76
N LYS A 293 -2.27 10.76 -8.27
CA LYS A 293 -3.49 10.99 -7.48
C LYS A 293 -4.47 9.83 -7.64
N MET A 294 -5.50 9.82 -6.84
CA MET A 294 -6.59 8.85 -6.96
C MET A 294 -7.93 9.53 -7.26
N TYR A 295 -8.73 8.87 -8.11
CA TYR A 295 -10.16 9.05 -8.18
C TYR A 295 -10.84 7.90 -7.43
N PRO A 296 -11.11 8.05 -6.11
CA PRO A 296 -11.49 6.92 -5.26
C PRO A 296 -12.90 6.42 -5.51
N GLU A 297 -13.86 7.26 -5.90
CA GLU A 297 -15.23 6.85 -6.19
C GLU A 297 -15.35 6.08 -7.51
N SER A 298 -14.41 6.30 -8.44
CA SER A 298 -14.15 5.45 -9.60
C SER A 298 -15.40 5.16 -10.48
N ILE A 299 -15.41 4.01 -11.15
CA ILE A 299 -16.49 3.62 -12.07
C ILE A 299 -17.86 3.49 -11.38
N VAL A 300 -17.91 3.13 -10.11
CA VAL A 300 -19.21 3.03 -9.41
C VAL A 300 -19.91 4.39 -9.36
N ALA A 301 -19.20 5.48 -9.09
CA ALA A 301 -19.80 6.82 -9.12
C ALA A 301 -20.03 7.29 -10.58
N TRP A 302 -19.02 7.15 -11.44
CA TRP A 302 -19.08 7.59 -12.84
C TRP A 302 -20.22 6.93 -13.62
N SER A 303 -20.41 5.63 -13.47
CA SER A 303 -21.45 4.88 -14.19
C SER A 303 -22.89 5.26 -13.84
N LYS A 304 -23.10 6.01 -12.75
CA LYS A 304 -24.40 6.54 -12.36
C LYS A 304 -24.76 7.87 -13.05
N THR A 305 -23.84 8.42 -13.81
CA THR A 305 -24.02 9.65 -14.60
C THR A 305 -24.30 9.30 -16.06
N SER A 306 -24.63 10.32 -16.86
CA SER A 306 -24.70 10.22 -18.32
C SER A 306 -23.38 10.50 -19.04
N LEU A 307 -22.29 10.72 -18.30
CA LEU A 307 -20.97 10.98 -18.85
C LEU A 307 -20.47 9.79 -19.71
N PRO A 308 -19.68 10.05 -20.77
CA PRO A 308 -19.23 8.98 -21.67
C PRO A 308 -18.37 7.93 -20.98
N LEU A 309 -18.42 6.72 -21.51
CA LEU A 309 -17.56 5.59 -21.17
C LEU A 309 -17.00 5.00 -22.45
N ASP A 310 -15.72 4.67 -22.45
CA ASP A 310 -15.13 3.81 -23.49
C ASP A 310 -15.43 2.34 -23.19
N ASN A 311 -15.47 1.53 -24.25
CA ASN A 311 -15.77 0.09 -24.16
C ASN A 311 -17.15 -0.23 -23.57
N GLU A 312 -18.07 0.73 -23.58
CA GLU A 312 -19.44 0.47 -23.17
C GLU A 312 -20.15 -0.36 -24.24
N PRO A 313 -20.74 -1.54 -23.91
CA PRO A 313 -21.44 -2.34 -24.89
C PRO A 313 -22.72 -1.64 -25.33
N GLY A 314 -23.08 -1.80 -26.59
CA GLY A 314 -24.38 -1.38 -27.07
C GLY A 314 -25.53 -2.11 -26.34
N ARG A 315 -26.78 -1.63 -26.49
CA ARG A 315 -27.97 -2.14 -25.76
C ARG A 315 -28.13 -3.67 -25.79
N VAL A 316 -27.95 -4.29 -26.96
CA VAL A 316 -28.01 -5.76 -27.10
C VAL A 316 -26.88 -6.44 -26.34
N GLY A 317 -25.65 -5.90 -26.42
CA GLY A 317 -24.50 -6.43 -25.70
C GLY A 317 -24.66 -6.33 -24.18
N THR A 318 -25.24 -5.23 -23.68
CA THR A 318 -25.57 -5.06 -22.27
C THR A 318 -26.56 -6.12 -21.79
N LEU A 319 -27.67 -6.30 -22.54
CA LEU A 319 -28.68 -7.30 -22.20
C LEU A 319 -28.08 -8.72 -22.12
N TRP A 320 -27.23 -9.11 -23.08
CA TRP A 320 -26.58 -10.42 -23.06
C TRP A 320 -25.61 -10.59 -21.86
N ARG A 321 -24.88 -9.54 -21.48
CA ARG A 321 -23.97 -9.59 -20.33
C ARG A 321 -24.75 -9.66 -19.02
N ASP A 322 -25.82 -8.90 -18.89
CA ASP A 322 -26.66 -8.93 -17.69
C ASP A 322 -27.37 -10.28 -17.52
N LEU A 323 -27.87 -10.90 -18.61
CA LEU A 323 -28.41 -12.26 -18.55
C LEU A 323 -27.37 -13.29 -18.05
N ARG A 324 -26.13 -13.25 -18.54
CA ARG A 324 -25.06 -14.16 -18.09
C ARG A 324 -24.64 -13.98 -16.63
N ARG A 325 -24.98 -12.88 -15.99
CA ARG A 325 -24.71 -12.63 -14.57
C ARG A 325 -25.76 -13.28 -13.66
N VAL A 326 -26.93 -13.57 -14.18
CA VAL A 326 -28.04 -14.17 -13.42
C VAL A 326 -27.97 -15.70 -13.45
N PHE A 327 -27.33 -16.28 -14.46
CA PHE A 327 -27.09 -17.72 -14.64
C PHE A 327 -25.59 -18.03 -14.47
#